data_f7bd34feae599c33aac6c0cc6b95d77a
#
_entry.id   f7bd34feae599c33aac6c0cc6b95d77a
#
_cell.length_a   1.000
_cell.length_b   1.000
_cell.length_c   1.000
_cell.angle_alpha   90.00
_cell.angle_beta   90.00
_cell.angle_gamma   90.00
#
_symmetry.space_group_name_H-M   'P 1'
#
loop_
_entity.id
_entity.type
_entity.pdbx_description
1 polymer ?
#
loop_
_entity_poly.entity_id
_entity_poly.type
_entity_poly.pdbx_seq_one_letter_code
_entity_poly.pdbx_strand_id
1 'polypeptide(L)'
;DPNELKRLGDFIRSPFYNKNKKLITLFDLIKKSFDDSAFQLLSKEIVWQNIMPGEKFSDVKLRSYLSDFKKLCEKFIVTLEEEKNTVHQKNLLLLSLSERNSRKNIEAVSSEIRNAFSSEFTKNFDHFHDKILFERTMILNEGRNVEKNLDENYYRLSDAIDHFFISSKLDMMNSFLSRKYHVLGSFNLKIDF
;
A
#
# COMPACT_ATOMS: atom_id res chain seq x y z
N ASP A 1 15.52 9.35 -3.51
CA ASP A 1 16.54 8.35 -3.18
C ASP A 1 17.01 7.65 -4.45
N PRO A 2 18.34 7.54 -4.71
CA PRO A 2 18.88 6.85 -5.89
C PRO A 2 18.44 5.38 -6.00
N ASN A 3 18.31 4.68 -4.88
CA ASN A 3 17.82 3.30 -4.85
C ASN A 3 16.35 3.19 -5.27
N GLU A 4 15.53 4.13 -4.82
CA GLU A 4 14.11 4.20 -5.20
C GLU A 4 13.96 4.49 -6.70
N LEU A 5 14.79 5.40 -7.25
CA LEU A 5 14.80 5.70 -8.68
C LEU A 5 15.22 4.49 -9.53
N LYS A 6 16.18 3.68 -9.05
CA LYS A 6 16.55 2.43 -9.69
C LYS A 6 15.39 1.44 -9.70
N ARG A 7 14.75 1.23 -8.54
CA ARG A 7 13.57 0.35 -8.39
C ARG A 7 12.40 0.80 -9.26
N LEU A 8 12.14 2.11 -9.34
CA LEU A 8 11.15 2.67 -10.26
C LEU A 8 11.47 2.32 -11.71
N GLY A 9 12.76 2.40 -12.10
CA GLY A 9 13.20 2.01 -13.42
C GLY A 9 12.93 0.54 -13.75
N ASP A 10 13.20 -0.36 -12.80
CA ASP A 10 12.92 -1.80 -12.95
C ASP A 10 11.41 -2.07 -13.04
N PHE A 11 10.61 -1.36 -12.24
CA PHE A 11 9.16 -1.42 -12.27
C PHE A 11 8.57 -0.98 -13.62
N ILE A 12 9.04 0.16 -14.16
CA ILE A 12 8.59 0.70 -15.44
C ILE A 12 9.01 -0.18 -16.62
N ARG A 13 10.14 -0.89 -16.52
CA ARG A 13 10.59 -1.84 -17.55
C ARG A 13 9.92 -3.21 -17.46
N SER A 14 9.25 -3.51 -16.35
CA SER A 14 8.56 -4.77 -16.18
C SER A 14 7.35 -4.89 -17.12
N PRO A 15 7.29 -5.92 -17.99
CA PRO A 15 6.16 -6.13 -18.91
C PRO A 15 4.84 -6.43 -18.16
N PHE A 16 4.93 -6.81 -16.90
CA PHE A 16 3.75 -7.02 -16.05
C PHE A 16 3.05 -5.72 -15.71
N TYR A 17 3.81 -4.65 -15.46
CA TYR A 17 3.25 -3.35 -15.07
C TYR A 17 3.09 -2.40 -16.26
N ASN A 18 4.00 -2.46 -17.22
CA ASN A 18 4.01 -1.54 -18.35
C ASN A 18 4.34 -2.24 -19.68
N LYS A 19 3.42 -2.14 -20.63
CA LYS A 19 3.60 -2.64 -22.00
C LYS A 19 3.97 -1.53 -22.99
N ASN A 20 3.97 -0.27 -22.54
CA ASN A 20 4.22 0.88 -23.41
C ASN A 20 5.68 1.30 -23.36
N LYS A 21 6.44 0.95 -24.40
CA LYS A 21 7.87 1.31 -24.52
C LYS A 21 8.13 2.82 -24.46
N LYS A 22 7.16 3.66 -24.85
CA LYS A 22 7.29 5.12 -24.83
C LYS A 22 7.40 5.67 -23.41
N LEU A 23 6.77 4.98 -22.42
CA LEU A 23 6.91 5.36 -21.01
C LEU A 23 8.30 5.00 -20.45
N ILE A 24 8.95 3.98 -21.00
CA ILE A 24 10.35 3.65 -20.67
C ILE A 24 11.27 4.76 -21.20
N THR A 25 11.09 5.17 -22.46
CA THR A 25 11.85 6.29 -23.05
C THR A 25 11.64 7.59 -22.26
N LEU A 26 10.41 7.87 -21.84
CA LEU A 26 10.09 9.03 -21.01
C LEU A 26 10.83 8.97 -19.65
N PHE A 27 10.82 7.83 -19.00
CA PHE A 27 11.55 7.62 -17.74
C PHE A 27 13.06 7.84 -17.93
N ASP A 28 13.66 7.26 -18.97
CA ASP A 28 15.10 7.37 -19.23
C ASP A 28 15.50 8.82 -19.51
N LEU A 29 14.66 9.58 -20.21
CA LEU A 29 14.85 11.00 -20.46
C LEU A 29 14.79 11.82 -19.15
N ILE A 30 13.77 11.58 -18.32
CA ILE A 30 13.62 12.25 -17.04
C ILE A 30 14.80 11.92 -16.12
N LYS A 31 15.17 10.65 -16.01
CA LYS A 31 16.32 10.22 -15.21
C LYS A 31 17.61 10.91 -15.62
N LYS A 32 17.91 10.92 -16.91
CA LYS A 32 19.09 11.61 -17.44
C LYS A 32 19.10 13.11 -17.10
N SER A 33 17.95 13.77 -17.16
CA SER A 33 17.84 15.20 -16.81
C SER A 33 18.08 15.47 -15.33
N PHE A 34 17.75 14.54 -14.45
CA PHE A 34 18.08 14.65 -13.03
C PHE A 34 19.59 14.49 -12.80
N ASP A 35 20.21 13.51 -13.44
CA ASP A 35 21.65 13.24 -13.31
C ASP A 35 22.49 14.41 -13.84
N ASP A 36 22.07 15.02 -14.96
CA ASP A 36 22.76 16.16 -15.59
C ASP A 36 22.38 17.53 -14.99
N SER A 37 21.53 17.60 -13.96
CA SER A 37 20.93 18.84 -13.42
C SER A 37 20.25 19.72 -14.49
N ALA A 38 19.88 19.13 -15.62
CA ALA A 38 19.35 19.78 -16.81
C ALA A 38 17.82 19.75 -16.89
N PHE A 39 17.13 19.44 -15.79
CA PHE A 39 15.67 19.29 -15.77
C PHE A 39 14.93 20.55 -16.25
N GLN A 40 15.49 21.73 -16.00
CA GLN A 40 14.92 23.01 -16.45
C GLN A 40 14.95 23.21 -17.98
N LEU A 41 15.74 22.39 -18.70
CA LEU A 41 15.86 22.46 -20.16
C LEU A 41 14.91 21.51 -20.91
N LEU A 42 14.10 20.73 -20.19
CA LEU A 42 13.12 19.83 -20.79
C LEU A 42 11.88 20.60 -21.27
N SER A 43 11.92 21.12 -22.50
CA SER A 43 10.69 21.62 -23.12
C SER A 43 9.78 20.47 -23.55
N LYS A 44 8.49 20.77 -23.73
CA LYS A 44 7.50 19.79 -24.21
C LYS A 44 7.87 19.21 -25.57
N GLU A 45 8.46 20.01 -26.42
CA GLU A 45 8.90 19.65 -27.76
C GLU A 45 10.07 18.67 -27.71
N ILE A 46 11.03 18.89 -26.82
CA ILE A 46 12.16 17.96 -26.60
C ILE A 46 11.65 16.63 -26.09
N VAL A 47 10.76 16.63 -25.10
CA VAL A 47 10.14 15.40 -24.58
C VAL A 47 9.41 14.67 -25.70
N TRP A 48 8.61 15.38 -26.49
CA TRP A 48 7.86 14.80 -27.59
C TRP A 48 8.78 14.16 -28.65
N GLN A 49 9.82 14.85 -29.08
CA GLN A 49 10.77 14.33 -30.08
C GLN A 49 11.46 13.04 -29.63
N ASN A 50 11.71 12.89 -28.32
CA ASN A 50 12.30 11.67 -27.78
C ASN A 50 11.31 10.51 -27.71
N ILE A 51 10.02 10.78 -27.40
CA ILE A 51 8.98 9.74 -27.28
C ILE A 51 8.43 9.36 -28.66
N MET A 52 8.33 10.34 -29.56
CA MET A 52 7.69 10.22 -30.88
C MET A 52 8.57 10.84 -31.98
N PRO A 53 9.73 10.26 -32.25
CA PRO A 53 10.64 10.81 -33.26
C PRO A 53 9.96 10.83 -34.62
N GLY A 54 10.05 11.99 -35.30
CA GLY A 54 9.49 12.19 -36.62
C GLY A 54 7.99 12.49 -36.69
N GLU A 55 7.26 12.46 -35.57
CA GLU A 55 5.85 12.87 -35.54
C GLU A 55 5.70 14.37 -35.19
N LYS A 56 4.72 15.01 -35.84
CA LYS A 56 4.34 16.39 -35.50
C LYS A 56 3.94 16.50 -34.04
N PHE A 57 4.39 17.57 -33.35
CA PHE A 57 4.08 17.83 -31.96
C PHE A 57 2.57 17.83 -31.70
N SER A 58 2.15 17.13 -30.67
CA SER A 58 0.76 17.07 -30.20
C SER A 58 0.71 17.16 -28.67
N ASP A 59 0.32 18.32 -28.17
CA ASP A 59 0.18 18.56 -26.72
C ASP A 59 -0.85 17.61 -26.08
N VAL A 60 -1.93 17.26 -26.78
CA VAL A 60 -2.96 16.33 -26.29
C VAL A 60 -2.38 14.93 -26.08
N LYS A 61 -1.66 14.39 -27.07
CA LYS A 61 -1.01 13.08 -26.97
C LYS A 61 0.09 13.08 -25.89
N LEU A 62 0.89 14.16 -25.80
CA LEU A 62 1.92 14.29 -24.78
C LEU A 62 1.33 14.24 -23.38
N ARG A 63 0.24 14.99 -23.13
CA ARG A 63 -0.47 14.97 -21.85
C ARG A 63 -0.97 13.56 -21.50
N SER A 64 -1.47 12.80 -22.48
CA SER A 64 -1.87 11.42 -22.27
C SER A 64 -0.72 10.55 -21.79
N TYR A 65 0.45 10.62 -22.46
CA TYR A 65 1.65 9.87 -22.01
C TYR A 65 2.12 10.28 -20.62
N LEU A 66 2.12 11.58 -20.31
CA LEU A 66 2.49 12.06 -18.97
C LEU A 66 1.49 11.60 -17.90
N SER A 67 0.18 11.56 -18.21
CA SER A 67 -0.85 11.02 -17.32
C SER A 67 -0.66 9.53 -17.06
N ASP A 68 -0.37 8.75 -18.09
CA ASP A 68 -0.13 7.32 -17.96
C ASP A 68 1.16 7.04 -17.19
N PHE A 69 2.20 7.83 -17.43
CA PHE A 69 3.44 7.75 -16.66
C PHE A 69 3.21 8.08 -15.18
N LYS A 70 2.44 9.14 -14.88
CA LYS A 70 2.07 9.49 -13.50
C LYS A 70 1.36 8.33 -12.81
N LYS A 71 0.35 7.70 -13.44
CA LYS A 71 -0.37 6.54 -12.88
C LYS A 71 0.57 5.36 -12.61
N LEU A 72 1.57 5.15 -13.46
CA LEU A 72 2.56 4.10 -13.26
C LEU A 72 3.46 4.39 -12.04
N CYS A 73 3.88 5.65 -11.86
CA CYS A 73 4.61 6.09 -10.67
C CYS A 73 3.76 5.96 -9.40
N GLU A 74 2.48 6.35 -9.45
CA GLU A 74 1.55 6.19 -8.33
C GLU A 74 1.40 4.71 -7.93
N LYS A 75 1.28 3.81 -8.92
CA LYS A 75 1.24 2.37 -8.67
C LYS A 75 2.53 1.85 -8.03
N PHE A 76 3.68 2.34 -8.47
CA PHE A 76 4.96 2.00 -7.84
C PHE A 76 5.03 2.44 -6.38
N ILE A 77 4.59 3.67 -6.06
CA ILE A 77 4.55 4.17 -4.68
C ILE A 77 3.66 3.28 -3.80
N VAL A 78 2.48 2.88 -4.29
CA VAL A 78 1.60 1.95 -3.59
C VAL A 78 2.31 0.61 -3.33
N THR A 79 3.01 0.05 -4.33
CA THR A 79 3.77 -1.19 -4.16
C THR A 79 4.87 -1.06 -3.10
N LEU A 80 5.56 0.09 -3.05
CA LEU A 80 6.56 0.36 -2.01
C LEU A 80 5.95 0.41 -0.61
N GLU A 81 4.76 0.98 -0.49
CA GLU A 81 4.07 1.09 0.80
C GLU A 81 3.55 -0.28 1.27
N GLU A 82 2.99 -1.07 0.36
CA GLU A 82 2.57 -2.45 0.63
C GLU A 82 3.74 -3.34 1.10
N GLU A 83 4.95 -3.16 0.57
CA GLU A 83 6.13 -3.92 0.99
C GLU A 83 6.56 -3.66 2.44
N LYS A 84 6.21 -2.54 3.02
CA LYS A 84 6.56 -2.20 4.41
C LYS A 84 5.77 -3.01 5.44
N ASN A 85 4.55 -3.43 5.10
CA ASN A 85 3.69 -4.20 5.99
C ASN A 85 3.63 -5.68 5.56
N THR A 86 4.57 -6.47 6.06
CA THR A 86 4.68 -7.90 5.73
C THR A 86 3.49 -8.72 6.25
N VAL A 87 2.88 -8.33 7.37
CA VAL A 87 1.69 -9.00 7.93
C VAL A 87 0.49 -8.75 7.04
N HIS A 88 0.31 -7.53 6.57
CA HIS A 88 -0.75 -7.19 5.63
C HIS A 88 -0.63 -7.98 4.32
N GLN A 89 0.58 -8.08 3.75
CA GLN A 89 0.83 -8.90 2.55
C GLN A 89 0.45 -10.37 2.78
N LYS A 90 0.81 -10.93 3.94
CA LYS A 90 0.43 -12.30 4.29
C LYS A 90 -1.08 -12.46 4.45
N ASN A 91 -1.79 -11.47 4.97
CA ASN A 91 -3.25 -11.46 5.03
C ASN A 91 -3.89 -11.48 3.64
N LEU A 92 -3.38 -10.67 2.70
CA LEU A 92 -3.83 -10.68 1.30
C LEU A 92 -3.55 -12.04 0.62
N LEU A 93 -2.37 -12.62 0.89
CA LEU A 93 -2.03 -13.96 0.42
C LEU A 93 -2.99 -15.00 1.00
N LEU A 94 -3.26 -14.97 2.31
CA LEU A 94 -4.17 -15.88 2.98
C LEU A 94 -5.58 -15.82 2.39
N LEU A 95 -6.11 -14.61 2.15
CA LEU A 95 -7.39 -14.42 1.49
C LEU A 95 -7.41 -15.03 0.08
N SER A 96 -6.38 -14.78 -0.69
CA SER A 96 -6.22 -15.31 -2.05
C SER A 96 -6.11 -16.85 -2.09
N LEU A 97 -5.43 -17.45 -1.11
CA LEU A 97 -5.32 -18.92 -0.96
C LEU A 97 -6.66 -19.52 -0.52
N SER A 98 -7.40 -18.80 0.33
CA SER A 98 -8.75 -19.17 0.76
C SER A 98 -9.71 -19.30 -0.44
N GLU A 99 -9.71 -18.31 -1.33
CA GLU A 99 -10.51 -18.35 -2.56
C GLU A 99 -10.14 -19.52 -3.47
N ARG A 100 -8.88 -19.93 -3.47
CA ARG A 100 -8.34 -21.04 -4.26
C ARG A 100 -8.44 -22.41 -3.56
N ASN A 101 -8.97 -22.47 -2.34
CA ASN A 101 -9.11 -23.68 -1.51
C ASN A 101 -7.78 -24.44 -1.27
N SER A 102 -6.67 -23.72 -1.15
CA SER A 102 -5.32 -24.30 -0.96
C SER A 102 -5.02 -24.59 0.52
N ARG A 103 -5.66 -25.61 1.12
CA ARG A 103 -5.64 -25.91 2.57
C ARG A 103 -4.24 -25.93 3.19
N LYS A 104 -3.31 -26.69 2.60
CA LYS A 104 -1.94 -26.81 3.13
C LYS A 104 -1.23 -25.46 3.23
N ASN A 105 -1.40 -24.61 2.23
CA ASN A 105 -0.79 -23.28 2.21
C ASN A 105 -1.51 -22.30 3.16
N ILE A 106 -2.83 -22.45 3.35
CA ILE A 106 -3.62 -21.69 4.32
C ILE A 106 -3.08 -21.94 5.73
N GLU A 107 -2.86 -23.21 6.12
CA GLU A 107 -2.33 -23.58 7.44
C GLU A 107 -0.93 -23.00 7.67
N ALA A 108 -0.04 -23.10 6.69
CA ALA A 108 1.31 -22.55 6.77
C ALA A 108 1.30 -21.03 6.95
N VAL A 109 0.60 -20.30 6.08
CA VAL A 109 0.53 -18.83 6.13
C VAL A 109 -0.18 -18.35 7.39
N SER A 110 -1.24 -19.04 7.85
CA SER A 110 -1.93 -18.73 9.11
C SER A 110 -1.00 -18.84 10.31
N SER A 111 -0.16 -19.88 10.35
CA SER A 111 0.83 -20.06 11.42
C SER A 111 1.86 -18.92 11.42
N GLU A 112 2.35 -18.51 10.25
CA GLU A 112 3.28 -17.39 10.12
C GLU A 112 2.66 -16.07 10.60
N ILE A 113 1.39 -15.79 10.27
CA ILE A 113 0.68 -14.59 10.72
C ILE A 113 0.50 -14.60 12.24
N ARG A 114 0.08 -15.74 12.84
CA ARG A 114 -0.05 -15.86 14.30
C ARG A 114 1.27 -15.63 15.02
N ASN A 115 2.37 -16.18 14.49
CA ASN A 115 3.70 -15.96 15.06
C ASN A 115 4.11 -14.49 14.96
N ALA A 116 3.82 -13.81 13.86
CA ALA A 116 4.08 -12.38 13.72
C ALA A 116 3.32 -11.57 14.77
N PHE A 117 2.00 -11.80 14.94
CA PHE A 117 1.22 -11.12 15.97
C PHE A 117 1.72 -11.38 17.39
N SER A 118 2.25 -12.57 17.67
CA SER A 118 2.77 -12.93 18.99
C SER A 118 4.11 -12.28 19.29
N SER A 119 4.93 -12.01 18.26
CA SER A 119 6.25 -11.42 18.38
C SER A 119 6.25 -9.89 18.33
N GLU A 120 5.15 -9.27 17.91
CA GLU A 120 5.04 -7.83 17.77
C GLU A 120 4.88 -7.15 19.13
N PHE A 121 5.86 -6.30 19.48
CA PHE A 121 5.89 -5.59 20.75
C PHE A 121 4.92 -4.40 20.76
N THR A 122 4.82 -3.68 19.64
CA THR A 122 3.99 -2.48 19.51
C THR A 122 2.68 -2.81 18.82
N LYS A 123 1.58 -2.75 19.54
CA LYS A 123 0.22 -3.00 19.03
C LYS A 123 -0.45 -1.66 18.69
N ASN A 124 -0.26 -1.21 17.46
CA ASN A 124 -0.85 0.02 16.94
C ASN A 124 -2.15 -0.26 16.16
N PHE A 125 -2.68 0.79 15.53
CA PHE A 125 -3.85 0.73 14.66
C PHE A 125 -3.72 -0.35 13.57
N ASP A 126 -2.58 -0.39 12.86
CA ASP A 126 -2.35 -1.33 11.75
C ASP A 126 -2.33 -2.78 12.23
N HIS A 127 -1.74 -3.03 13.40
CA HIS A 127 -1.74 -4.36 14.04
C HIS A 127 -3.16 -4.88 14.24
N PHE A 128 -4.05 -4.09 14.83
CA PHE A 128 -5.41 -4.53 15.08
C PHE A 128 -6.26 -4.62 13.82
N HIS A 129 -6.03 -3.74 12.85
CA HIS A 129 -6.65 -3.83 11.54
C HIS A 129 -6.27 -5.13 10.83
N ASP A 130 -4.98 -5.48 10.79
CA ASP A 130 -4.51 -6.73 10.19
C ASP A 130 -5.01 -7.96 10.95
N LYS A 131 -5.17 -7.86 12.27
CA LYS A 131 -5.77 -8.94 13.08
C LYS A 131 -7.25 -9.18 12.74
N ILE A 132 -8.03 -8.12 12.52
CA ILE A 132 -9.42 -8.23 12.04
C ILE A 132 -9.48 -8.93 10.68
N LEU A 133 -8.62 -8.55 9.73
CA LEU A 133 -8.56 -9.18 8.41
C LEU A 133 -8.22 -10.67 8.52
N PHE A 134 -7.28 -11.01 9.38
CA PHE A 134 -6.89 -12.41 9.64
C PHE A 134 -8.04 -13.24 10.21
N GLU A 135 -8.62 -12.81 11.34
CA GLU A 135 -9.68 -13.58 12.01
C GLU A 135 -10.93 -13.72 11.12
N ARG A 136 -11.29 -12.68 10.39
CA ARG A 136 -12.38 -12.73 9.39
C ARG A 136 -12.10 -13.77 8.30
N THR A 137 -10.87 -13.82 7.78
CA THR A 137 -10.49 -14.79 6.74
C THR A 137 -10.50 -16.21 7.30
N MET A 138 -10.11 -16.41 8.55
CA MET A 138 -10.17 -17.72 9.22
C MET A 138 -11.62 -18.20 9.37
N ILE A 139 -12.56 -17.35 9.79
CA ILE A 139 -13.99 -17.68 9.85
C ILE A 139 -14.52 -18.11 8.48
N LEU A 140 -14.17 -17.39 7.40
CA LEU A 140 -14.58 -17.74 6.04
C LEU A 140 -14.04 -19.10 5.58
N ASN A 141 -12.84 -19.48 6.04
CA ASN A 141 -12.24 -20.79 5.73
C ASN A 141 -12.90 -21.93 6.52
N GLU A 142 -13.25 -21.69 7.78
CA GLU A 142 -13.89 -22.71 8.65
C GLU A 142 -15.34 -22.95 8.29
N GLY A 143 -16.08 -21.94 7.88
CA GLY A 143 -17.47 -22.07 7.39
C GLY A 143 -17.62 -23.01 6.20
N ARG A 144 -16.49 -23.38 5.53
CA ARG A 144 -16.44 -24.42 4.50
C ARG A 144 -16.18 -25.83 5.04
N ASN A 145 -15.80 -25.95 6.33
CA ASN A 145 -15.55 -27.20 7.04
C ASN A 145 -16.36 -27.18 8.33
N VAL A 146 -17.60 -27.62 8.24
CA VAL A 146 -18.51 -27.76 9.39
C VAL A 146 -17.85 -28.60 10.48
N GLU A 147 -17.66 -28.05 11.68
CA GLU A 147 -17.36 -28.76 12.94
C GLU A 147 -16.05 -28.40 13.64
N LYS A 148 -15.74 -27.43 14.21
CA LYS A 148 -14.89 -27.16 15.41
C LYS A 148 -14.39 -25.72 15.42
N ASN A 149 -14.69 -25.00 16.42
CA ASN A 149 -14.14 -23.69 16.81
C ASN A 149 -14.78 -22.44 16.16
N LEU A 150 -15.95 -22.52 15.55
CA LEU A 150 -16.63 -21.36 14.99
C LEU A 150 -16.80 -20.26 16.06
N ASP A 151 -17.24 -20.66 17.27
CA ASP A 151 -17.47 -19.73 18.38
C ASP A 151 -16.19 -19.02 18.82
N GLU A 152 -15.08 -19.75 18.95
CA GLU A 152 -13.80 -19.17 19.37
C GLU A 152 -13.28 -18.12 18.37
N ASN A 153 -13.41 -18.36 17.07
CA ASN A 153 -12.99 -17.40 16.05
C ASN A 153 -13.89 -16.15 16.03
N TYR A 154 -15.19 -16.29 16.27
CA TYR A 154 -16.06 -15.12 16.44
C TYR A 154 -15.69 -14.29 17.66
N TYR A 155 -15.35 -14.92 18.80
CA TYR A 155 -14.84 -14.19 19.98
C TYR A 155 -13.54 -13.47 19.68
N ARG A 156 -12.58 -14.12 18.99
CA ARG A 156 -11.31 -13.49 18.61
C ARG A 156 -11.52 -12.31 17.66
N LEU A 157 -12.44 -12.43 16.72
CA LEU A 157 -12.81 -11.31 15.83
C LEU A 157 -13.45 -10.17 16.60
N SER A 158 -14.37 -10.46 17.53
CA SER A 158 -14.99 -9.47 18.40
C SER A 158 -13.94 -8.71 19.21
N ASP A 159 -13.05 -9.44 19.89
CA ASP A 159 -11.94 -8.83 20.66
C ASP A 159 -11.03 -7.96 19.77
N ALA A 160 -10.75 -8.40 18.55
CA ALA A 160 -9.92 -7.63 17.64
C ALA A 160 -10.60 -6.32 17.21
N ILE A 161 -11.92 -6.34 17.01
CA ILE A 161 -12.72 -5.15 16.70
C ILE A 161 -12.72 -4.17 17.88
N ASP A 162 -12.93 -4.67 19.12
CA ASP A 162 -12.94 -3.84 20.31
C ASP A 162 -11.57 -3.16 20.54
N HIS A 163 -10.48 -3.92 20.40
CA HIS A 163 -9.14 -3.37 20.51
C HIS A 163 -8.84 -2.34 19.41
N PHE A 164 -9.26 -2.61 18.18
CA PHE A 164 -9.12 -1.66 17.07
C PHE A 164 -9.87 -0.35 17.36
N PHE A 165 -11.10 -0.45 17.85
CA PHE A 165 -11.91 0.72 18.17
C PHE A 165 -11.29 1.56 19.30
N ILE A 166 -10.85 0.91 20.38
CA ILE A 166 -10.21 1.58 21.51
C ILE A 166 -8.90 2.24 21.08
N SER A 167 -8.04 1.50 20.36
CA SER A 167 -6.75 2.01 19.85
C SER A 167 -6.96 3.21 18.93
N SER A 168 -7.91 3.12 17.98
CA SER A 168 -8.24 4.20 17.07
C SER A 168 -8.71 5.46 17.78
N LYS A 169 -9.56 5.32 18.81
CA LYS A 169 -10.01 6.44 19.64
C LYS A 169 -8.87 7.09 20.41
N LEU A 170 -7.99 6.29 21.00
CA LEU A 170 -6.83 6.80 21.75
C LEU A 170 -5.87 7.55 20.83
N ASP A 171 -5.57 7.03 19.64
CA ASP A 171 -4.71 7.70 18.66
C ASP A 171 -5.32 9.02 18.18
N MET A 172 -6.63 9.04 17.91
CA MET A 172 -7.35 10.24 17.56
C MET A 172 -7.29 11.29 18.69
N MET A 173 -7.52 10.87 19.94
CA MET A 173 -7.46 11.77 21.10
C MET A 173 -6.05 12.31 21.32
N ASN A 174 -5.01 11.47 21.22
CA ASN A 174 -3.62 11.88 21.31
C ASN A 174 -3.24 12.90 20.21
N SER A 175 -3.65 12.63 18.98
CA SER A 175 -3.44 13.54 17.85
C SER A 175 -4.14 14.88 18.06
N PHE A 176 -5.37 14.86 18.58
CA PHE A 176 -6.12 16.06 18.90
C PHE A 176 -5.47 16.86 20.03
N LEU A 177 -5.07 16.20 21.13
CA LEU A 177 -4.40 16.84 22.26
C LEU A 177 -3.06 17.43 21.83
N SER A 178 -2.25 16.71 21.05
CA SER A 178 -0.98 17.21 20.53
C SER A 178 -1.17 18.49 19.70
N ARG A 179 -2.15 18.50 18.80
CA ARG A 179 -2.47 19.72 18.02
C ARG A 179 -2.95 20.87 18.89
N LYS A 180 -3.76 20.58 19.91
CA LYS A 180 -4.24 21.58 20.86
C LYS A 180 -3.09 22.24 21.61
N TYR A 181 -2.15 21.45 22.12
CA TYR A 181 -0.99 21.97 22.86
C TYR A 181 0.02 22.71 21.97
N HIS A 182 0.14 22.31 20.72
CA HIS A 182 1.10 22.93 19.78
C HIS A 182 0.56 24.12 19.00
N VAL A 183 -0.77 24.20 18.77
CA VAL A 183 -1.35 25.21 17.85
C VAL A 183 -2.27 26.21 18.54
N LEU A 184 -2.94 25.83 19.63
CA LEU A 184 -4.02 26.64 20.23
C LEU A 184 -3.94 26.63 21.75
N GLY A 185 -3.29 27.56 22.36
CA GLY A 185 -3.12 27.73 23.81
C GLY A 185 -4.38 27.72 24.70
N SER A 186 -5.59 27.42 24.20
CA SER A 186 -6.79 27.27 25.03
C SER A 186 -8.00 26.72 24.26
N PHE A 187 -8.37 25.47 24.48
CA PHE A 187 -9.70 24.94 24.18
C PHE A 187 -10.17 24.02 25.33
N ASN A 188 -11.38 24.25 25.83
CA ASN A 188 -12.02 23.36 26.81
C ASN A 188 -12.68 22.18 26.08
N LEU A 189 -12.19 20.97 26.33
CA LEU A 189 -12.82 19.74 25.89
C LEU A 189 -13.94 19.36 26.86
N LYS A 190 -15.18 19.34 26.39
CA LYS A 190 -16.24 18.55 27.02
C LYS A 190 -16.19 17.16 26.40
N ILE A 191 -15.80 16.17 27.16
CA ILE A 191 -15.90 14.75 26.79
C ILE A 191 -17.10 14.23 27.58
N ASP A 192 -18.22 14.02 26.90
CA ASP A 192 -19.35 13.27 27.44
C ASP A 192 -19.07 11.78 27.20
N PHE A 193 -19.02 11.00 28.28
CA PHE A 193 -18.88 9.53 28.26
C PHE A 193 -20.26 8.87 28.20
#